data_d6dce7f1df81278c7b8ca8bda96310df
#
_entry.id   d6dce7f1df81278c7b8ca8bda96310df
#
_cell.length_a   1.000
_cell.length_b   1.000
_cell.length_c   1.000
_cell.angle_alpha   90.00
_cell.angle_beta   90.00
_cell.angle_gamma   90.00
#
_symmetry.space_group_name_H-M   'P 1'
#
loop_
_entity.id
_entity.type
_entity.pdbx_description
1 polymer ?
#
loop_
_entity_poly.entity_id
_entity_poly.type
_entity_poly.pdbx_seq_one_letter_code
_entity_poly.pdbx_strand_id
1 'polypeptide(L)'
;MVDSLPNYLLPLEVYDETSLNKFLKSVNWNDPWHANSQVSHQLVVLSINKQIDKNKKNYNLLIKKILSFFNTIYEKNTGTWVLNKNIDKQSKLNGAMKLYSGLQWIKSYRNKPNKKLIDFALGIPIQFDGCNFTNSLYAIYHARKNLINYRKDEIISRAIQCLNHSMNHKIKGSGYSFHFETCQKNYYTQKVSNGGNQADIHGTGMFSLGIAIALKLLGDSAPKGSEYWKYIKT
;
A
#
# COMPACT_ATOMS: atom_id res chain seq x y z
N MET A 1 -8.00 2.39 -11.11
CA MET A 1 -9.45 2.41 -10.79
C MET A 1 -10.12 1.45 -11.73
N VAL A 2 -11.10 0.69 -11.26
CA VAL A 2 -11.91 -0.17 -12.11
C VAL A 2 -12.75 0.73 -13.01
N ASP A 3 -12.75 0.49 -14.31
CA ASP A 3 -13.43 1.38 -15.28
C ASP A 3 -14.96 1.26 -15.19
N SER A 4 -15.47 0.19 -14.54
CA SER A 4 -16.89 0.04 -14.21
C SER A 4 -17.06 -0.52 -12.79
N LEU A 5 -18.09 -0.04 -12.10
CA LEU A 5 -18.50 -0.64 -10.83
C LEU A 5 -19.30 -1.94 -11.09
N PRO A 6 -19.24 -2.93 -10.18
CA PRO A 6 -20.11 -4.10 -10.29
C PRO A 6 -21.57 -3.67 -10.24
N ASN A 7 -22.43 -4.42 -10.91
CA ASN A 7 -23.87 -4.18 -10.90
C ASN A 7 -24.61 -4.90 -9.74
N TYR A 8 -23.86 -5.52 -8.83
CA TYR A 8 -24.36 -6.18 -7.64
C TYR A 8 -23.59 -5.72 -6.39
N LEU A 9 -24.22 -5.82 -5.23
CA LEU A 9 -23.58 -5.49 -3.94
C LEU A 9 -22.51 -6.52 -3.61
N LEU A 10 -21.33 -6.03 -3.20
CA LEU A 10 -20.27 -6.88 -2.68
C LEU A 10 -20.66 -7.43 -1.30
N PRO A 11 -20.27 -8.65 -0.96
CA PRO A 11 -20.50 -9.24 0.36
C PRO A 11 -19.93 -8.34 1.47
N LEU A 12 -20.68 -8.17 2.56
CA LEU A 12 -20.29 -7.37 3.72
C LEU A 12 -20.07 -8.27 4.93
N GLU A 13 -18.90 -8.20 5.51
CA GLU A 13 -18.63 -8.69 6.86
C GLU A 13 -19.08 -7.65 7.92
N VAL A 14 -18.95 -6.35 7.56
CA VAL A 14 -19.34 -5.22 8.38
C VAL A 14 -20.56 -4.56 7.77
N TYR A 15 -21.73 -4.74 8.38
CA TYR A 15 -23.03 -4.23 7.90
C TYR A 15 -23.75 -3.31 8.88
N ASP A 16 -23.35 -3.31 10.16
CA ASP A 16 -23.82 -2.42 11.23
C ASP A 16 -22.70 -2.15 12.26
N GLU A 17 -23.01 -1.40 13.31
CA GLU A 17 -22.04 -1.08 14.36
C GLU A 17 -21.63 -2.29 15.19
N THR A 18 -22.52 -3.23 15.40
CA THR A 18 -22.27 -4.44 16.19
C THR A 18 -21.28 -5.33 15.45
N SER A 19 -21.52 -5.59 14.17
CA SER A 19 -20.62 -6.35 13.31
C SER A 19 -19.27 -5.67 13.15
N LEU A 20 -19.23 -4.32 13.02
CA LEU A 20 -17.99 -3.56 13.00
C LEU A 20 -17.17 -3.75 14.28
N ASN A 21 -17.80 -3.61 15.44
CA ASN A 21 -17.11 -3.77 16.71
C ASN A 21 -16.60 -5.19 16.91
N LYS A 22 -17.36 -6.20 16.51
CA LYS A 22 -16.94 -7.60 16.52
C LYS A 22 -15.73 -7.81 15.59
N PHE A 23 -15.81 -7.28 14.37
CA PHE A 23 -14.73 -7.35 13.38
C PHE A 23 -13.44 -6.71 13.91
N LEU A 24 -13.49 -5.46 14.39
CA LEU A 24 -12.30 -4.76 14.91
C LEU A 24 -11.65 -5.48 16.11
N LYS A 25 -12.45 -6.18 16.93
CA LYS A 25 -11.94 -7.01 18.05
C LYS A 25 -11.31 -8.32 17.57
N SER A 26 -11.75 -8.88 16.45
CA SER A 26 -11.22 -10.15 15.91
C SER A 26 -9.90 -9.97 15.15
N VAL A 27 -9.57 -8.73 14.73
CA VAL A 27 -8.34 -8.43 13.99
C VAL A 27 -7.10 -8.61 14.87
N ASN A 28 -6.08 -9.30 14.35
CA ASN A 28 -4.79 -9.42 15.04
C ASN A 28 -3.94 -8.15 14.84
N TRP A 29 -4.05 -7.21 15.76
CA TRP A 29 -3.33 -5.94 15.72
C TRP A 29 -1.82 -6.04 16.03
N ASN A 30 -1.31 -7.23 16.37
CA ASN A 30 0.14 -7.48 16.47
C ASN A 30 0.80 -7.66 15.09
N ASP A 31 0.01 -7.83 14.05
CA ASP A 31 0.44 -7.87 12.65
C ASP A 31 -0.21 -6.72 11.86
N PRO A 32 0.44 -5.55 11.81
CA PRO A 32 -0.14 -4.36 11.15
C PRO A 32 -0.39 -4.55 9.67
N TRP A 33 0.40 -5.41 9.01
CA TRP A 33 0.23 -5.66 7.58
C TRP A 33 -1.11 -6.36 7.30
N HIS A 34 -1.41 -7.44 8.01
CA HIS A 34 -2.68 -8.15 7.89
C HIS A 34 -3.84 -7.32 8.46
N ALA A 35 -3.67 -6.73 9.64
CA ALA A 35 -4.70 -5.94 10.31
C ALA A 35 -5.20 -4.77 9.43
N ASN A 36 -4.27 -3.93 8.97
CA ASN A 36 -4.62 -2.79 8.13
C ASN A 36 -5.12 -3.23 6.74
N SER A 37 -4.67 -4.39 6.21
CA SER A 37 -5.20 -4.96 4.97
C SER A 37 -6.67 -5.36 5.12
N GLN A 38 -7.03 -6.07 6.19
CA GLN A 38 -8.42 -6.50 6.45
C GLN A 38 -9.35 -5.30 6.60
N VAL A 39 -8.96 -4.29 7.38
CA VAL A 39 -9.78 -3.09 7.57
C VAL A 39 -9.85 -2.24 6.29
N SER A 40 -8.76 -2.15 5.52
CA SER A 40 -8.76 -1.49 4.20
C SER A 40 -9.71 -2.17 3.23
N HIS A 41 -9.79 -3.50 3.25
CA HIS A 41 -10.75 -4.25 2.45
C HIS A 41 -12.19 -3.83 2.78
N GLN A 42 -12.55 -3.75 4.07
CA GLN A 42 -13.87 -3.27 4.48
C GLN A 42 -14.15 -1.84 4.00
N LEU A 43 -13.17 -0.93 4.05
CA LEU A 43 -13.32 0.42 3.53
C LEU A 43 -13.62 0.44 2.03
N VAL A 44 -12.91 -0.40 1.24
CA VAL A 44 -13.12 -0.51 -0.21
C VAL A 44 -14.53 -1.04 -0.48
N VAL A 45 -14.91 -2.16 0.13
CA VAL A 45 -16.23 -2.80 -0.07
C VAL A 45 -17.37 -1.85 0.32
N LEU A 46 -17.30 -1.20 1.49
CA LEU A 46 -18.27 -0.20 1.91
C LEU A 46 -18.36 0.98 0.94
N SER A 47 -17.21 1.43 0.41
CA SER A 47 -17.16 2.56 -0.54
C SER A 47 -17.76 2.21 -1.89
N ILE A 48 -17.55 0.98 -2.38
CA ILE A 48 -18.14 0.47 -3.62
C ILE A 48 -19.65 0.31 -3.43
N ASN A 49 -20.08 -0.42 -2.39
CA ASN A 49 -21.49 -0.67 -2.14
C ASN A 49 -22.28 0.63 -1.96
N LYS A 50 -21.69 1.65 -1.30
CA LYS A 50 -22.31 2.98 -1.18
C LYS A 50 -22.64 3.61 -2.53
N GLN A 51 -21.85 3.33 -3.59
CA GLN A 51 -22.05 3.92 -4.92
C GLN A 51 -23.14 3.20 -5.71
N ILE A 52 -23.34 1.90 -5.44
CA ILE A 52 -24.26 1.06 -6.20
C ILE A 52 -25.57 0.75 -5.47
N ASP A 53 -25.60 0.89 -4.12
CA ASP A 53 -26.81 0.60 -3.33
C ASP A 53 -27.85 1.71 -3.43
N LYS A 54 -28.95 1.42 -4.11
CA LYS A 54 -30.11 2.31 -4.23
C LYS A 54 -30.82 2.54 -2.88
N ASN A 55 -30.73 1.62 -1.95
CA ASN A 55 -31.39 1.66 -0.64
C ASN A 55 -30.62 2.51 0.39
N LYS A 56 -29.47 3.08 0.02
CA LYS A 56 -28.69 4.02 0.82
C LYS A 56 -28.45 3.59 2.28
N LYS A 57 -28.08 2.33 2.48
CA LYS A 57 -27.69 1.80 3.80
C LYS A 57 -26.65 2.71 4.49
N ASN A 58 -26.40 2.46 5.76
CA ASN A 58 -25.60 3.32 6.66
C ASN A 58 -24.06 3.26 6.39
N TYR A 59 -23.65 3.10 5.11
CA TYR A 59 -22.24 2.98 4.73
C TYR A 59 -21.37 4.15 5.19
N ASN A 60 -21.93 5.37 5.12
CA ASN A 60 -21.21 6.58 5.58
C ASN A 60 -20.89 6.54 7.07
N LEU A 61 -21.81 6.03 7.88
CA LEU A 61 -21.61 5.91 9.32
C LEU A 61 -20.52 4.89 9.62
N LEU A 62 -20.56 3.72 8.98
CA LEU A 62 -19.56 2.67 9.16
C LEU A 62 -18.17 3.13 8.72
N ILE A 63 -18.07 3.78 7.55
CA ILE A 63 -16.82 4.37 7.08
C ILE A 63 -16.28 5.40 8.09
N LYS A 64 -17.13 6.32 8.58
CA LYS A 64 -16.73 7.31 9.60
C LYS A 64 -16.22 6.65 10.87
N LYS A 65 -16.88 5.59 11.34
CA LYS A 65 -16.46 4.85 12.55
C LYS A 65 -15.11 4.14 12.35
N ILE A 66 -14.88 3.50 11.20
CA ILE A 66 -13.57 2.93 10.86
C ILE A 66 -12.49 4.02 10.85
N LEU A 67 -12.76 5.17 10.22
CA LEU A 67 -11.82 6.29 10.21
C LEU A 67 -11.57 6.87 11.61
N SER A 68 -12.60 6.93 12.44
CA SER A 68 -12.47 7.35 13.86
C SER A 68 -11.59 6.38 14.63
N PHE A 69 -11.77 5.08 14.44
CA PHE A 69 -10.91 4.06 15.05
C PHE A 69 -9.45 4.23 14.62
N PHE A 70 -9.15 4.48 13.33
CA PHE A 70 -7.79 4.76 12.90
C PHE A 70 -7.18 6.00 13.54
N ASN A 71 -7.97 7.01 13.88
CA ASN A 71 -7.46 8.15 14.63
C ASN A 71 -7.01 7.75 16.04
N THR A 72 -7.62 6.74 16.66
CA THR A 72 -7.22 6.26 18.00
C THR A 72 -5.92 5.48 18.00
N ILE A 73 -5.60 4.77 16.92
CA ILE A 73 -4.39 3.95 16.79
C ILE A 73 -3.27 4.65 16.00
N TYR A 74 -3.46 5.93 15.65
CA TYR A 74 -2.44 6.71 14.94
C TYR A 74 -1.24 7.01 15.83
N GLU A 75 -0.06 6.56 15.42
CA GLU A 75 1.21 6.82 16.11
C GLU A 75 1.84 8.12 15.61
N LYS A 76 1.77 9.17 16.43
CA LYS A 76 2.20 10.53 16.06
C LYS A 76 3.69 10.65 15.70
N ASN A 77 4.54 9.78 16.23
CA ASN A 77 6.00 9.85 16.02
C ASN A 77 6.41 9.28 14.66
N THR A 78 5.73 8.25 14.18
CA THR A 78 6.03 7.56 12.93
C THR A 78 5.05 7.88 11.80
N GLY A 79 3.88 8.42 12.13
CA GLY A 79 2.81 8.65 11.15
C GLY A 79 2.13 7.36 10.67
N THR A 80 2.31 6.26 11.39
CA THR A 80 1.72 4.94 11.08
C THR A 80 0.48 4.66 11.94
N TRP A 81 -0.22 3.58 11.65
CA TRP A 81 -1.41 3.15 12.38
C TRP A 81 -1.17 1.78 12.98
N VAL A 82 -0.89 1.76 14.27
CA VAL A 82 -0.55 0.55 15.03
C VAL A 82 -1.15 0.63 16.43
N LEU A 83 -1.73 -0.46 16.89
CA LEU A 83 -2.22 -0.58 18.26
C LEU A 83 -1.04 -0.94 19.21
N ASN A 84 -0.21 -1.91 18.81
CA ASN A 84 1.01 -2.28 19.53
C ASN A 84 2.20 -1.48 19.00
N LYS A 85 2.84 -0.68 19.87
CA LYS A 85 3.98 0.18 19.50
C LYS A 85 5.30 -0.57 19.39
N ASN A 86 5.40 -1.77 19.99
CA ASN A 86 6.63 -2.59 20.03
C ASN A 86 6.83 -3.46 18.77
N ILE A 87 6.28 -3.02 17.64
CA ILE A 87 6.40 -3.70 16.34
C ILE A 87 7.59 -3.10 15.59
N ASP A 88 8.31 -3.92 14.81
CA ASP A 88 9.42 -3.47 14.00
C ASP A 88 9.01 -2.40 12.96
N LYS A 89 10.00 -1.62 12.55
CA LYS A 89 9.76 -0.46 11.66
C LYS A 89 9.20 -0.86 10.30
N GLN A 90 9.68 -1.97 9.73
CA GLN A 90 9.25 -2.41 8.41
C GLN A 90 7.79 -2.87 8.44
N SER A 91 7.39 -3.63 9.44
CA SER A 91 5.99 -4.06 9.63
C SER A 91 5.04 -2.87 9.81
N LYS A 92 5.45 -1.83 10.56
CA LYS A 92 4.68 -0.58 10.68
C LYS A 92 4.49 0.10 9.32
N LEU A 93 5.55 0.21 8.53
CA LEU A 93 5.51 0.81 7.20
C LEU A 93 4.62 0.01 6.24
N ASN A 94 4.75 -1.31 6.26
CA ASN A 94 3.94 -2.21 5.45
C ASN A 94 2.44 -2.09 5.80
N GLY A 95 2.12 -1.99 7.07
CA GLY A 95 0.76 -1.73 7.56
C GLY A 95 0.22 -0.38 7.08
N ALA A 96 1.03 0.69 7.13
CA ALA A 96 0.64 2.00 6.63
C ALA A 96 0.33 1.97 5.13
N MET A 97 1.14 1.27 4.31
CA MET A 97 0.85 1.08 2.89
C MET A 97 -0.51 0.41 2.67
N LYS A 98 -0.79 -0.68 3.41
CA LYS A 98 -2.06 -1.39 3.31
C LYS A 98 -3.25 -0.49 3.64
N LEU A 99 -3.13 0.35 4.68
CA LEU A 99 -4.18 1.30 4.99
C LEU A 99 -4.39 2.34 3.88
N TYR A 100 -3.30 2.89 3.34
CA TYR A 100 -3.41 3.86 2.23
C TYR A 100 -4.13 3.28 1.02
N SER A 101 -3.97 1.98 0.72
CA SER A 101 -4.69 1.34 -0.40
C SER A 101 -6.21 1.40 -0.23
N GLY A 102 -6.72 1.29 0.99
CA GLY A 102 -8.15 1.48 1.29
C GLY A 102 -8.57 2.95 1.35
N LEU A 103 -7.74 3.81 1.95
CA LEU A 103 -8.06 5.24 2.11
C LEU A 103 -8.18 5.98 0.78
N GLN A 104 -7.54 5.50 -0.29
CA GLN A 104 -7.69 6.07 -1.63
C GLN A 104 -9.12 6.03 -2.17
N TRP A 105 -9.93 5.08 -1.72
CA TRP A 105 -11.33 4.97 -2.08
C TRP A 105 -12.20 6.01 -1.36
N ILE A 106 -11.66 6.70 -0.36
CA ILE A 106 -12.35 7.69 0.45
C ILE A 106 -11.81 9.08 0.10
N LYS A 107 -12.60 9.86 -0.63
CA LYS A 107 -12.21 11.18 -1.15
C LYS A 107 -11.59 12.11 -0.08
N SER A 108 -12.13 12.11 1.14
CA SER A 108 -11.66 12.97 2.24
C SER A 108 -10.26 12.60 2.77
N TYR A 109 -9.77 11.40 2.49
CA TYR A 109 -8.43 10.94 2.92
C TYR A 109 -7.41 10.87 1.78
N ARG A 110 -7.87 10.83 0.53
CA ARG A 110 -7.00 10.63 -0.64
C ARG A 110 -5.82 11.62 -0.72
N ASN A 111 -5.97 12.82 -0.19
CA ASN A 111 -5.00 13.91 -0.33
C ASN A 111 -4.47 14.42 1.03
N LYS A 112 -4.63 13.68 2.12
CA LYS A 112 -4.08 14.10 3.42
C LYS A 112 -2.57 13.85 3.47
N PRO A 113 -1.75 14.91 3.64
CA PRO A 113 -0.31 14.75 3.75
C PRO A 113 0.09 14.16 5.10
N ASN A 114 1.20 13.41 5.13
CA ASN A 114 1.73 12.81 6.35
C ASN A 114 3.26 12.92 6.40
N LYS A 115 3.77 14.06 6.89
CA LYS A 115 5.21 14.31 7.02
C LYS A 115 5.92 13.25 7.85
N LYS A 116 5.31 12.82 8.95
CA LYS A 116 5.91 11.83 9.86
C LYS A 116 6.09 10.47 9.20
N LEU A 117 5.16 10.05 8.35
CA LEU A 117 5.31 8.82 7.59
C LEU A 117 6.41 8.93 6.53
N ILE A 118 6.57 10.10 5.89
CA ILE A 118 7.68 10.33 4.96
C ILE A 118 9.01 10.21 5.70
N ASP A 119 9.17 10.90 6.84
CA ASP A 119 10.38 10.84 7.66
C ASP A 119 10.70 9.42 8.10
N PHE A 120 9.67 8.71 8.56
CA PHE A 120 9.78 7.33 9.01
C PHE A 120 10.20 6.38 7.87
N ALA A 121 9.55 6.47 6.71
CA ALA A 121 9.84 5.63 5.55
C ALA A 121 11.25 5.89 5.00
N LEU A 122 11.69 7.15 4.95
CA LEU A 122 13.06 7.49 4.53
C LEU A 122 14.12 7.02 5.52
N GLY A 123 13.77 6.88 6.80
CA GLY A 123 14.65 6.34 7.83
C GLY A 123 14.79 4.82 7.85
N ILE A 124 14.03 4.08 7.02
CA ILE A 124 14.12 2.63 6.90
C ILE A 124 15.03 2.27 5.71
N PRO A 125 16.03 1.38 5.87
CA PRO A 125 16.83 0.89 4.76
C PRO A 125 15.97 0.21 3.69
N ILE A 126 16.40 0.29 2.43
CA ILE A 126 15.75 -0.44 1.33
C ILE A 126 15.93 -1.95 1.58
N GLN A 127 14.82 -2.67 1.56
CA GLN A 127 14.80 -4.12 1.73
C GLN A 127 14.90 -4.84 0.38
N PHE A 128 15.44 -6.07 0.42
CA PHE A 128 15.77 -6.87 -0.75
C PHE A 128 14.62 -7.79 -1.23
N ASP A 129 13.36 -7.36 -1.08
CA ASP A 129 12.22 -8.08 -1.65
C ASP A 129 11.22 -7.12 -2.28
N GLY A 130 10.44 -7.65 -3.22
CA GLY A 130 9.51 -6.85 -4.02
C GLY A 130 8.42 -6.16 -3.20
N CYS A 131 7.93 -6.76 -2.11
CA CYS A 131 6.92 -6.14 -1.26
C CYS A 131 7.46 -4.95 -0.49
N ASN A 132 8.56 -5.12 0.25
CA ASN A 132 9.12 -4.06 1.08
C ASN A 132 9.62 -2.88 0.25
N PHE A 133 10.24 -3.18 -0.90
CA PHE A 133 10.61 -2.21 -1.92
C PHE A 133 9.41 -1.33 -2.33
N THR A 134 8.33 -1.96 -2.77
CA THR A 134 7.15 -1.26 -3.27
C THR A 134 6.40 -0.54 -2.16
N ASN A 135 6.26 -1.16 -0.99
CA ASN A 135 5.53 -0.60 0.15
C ASN A 135 6.16 0.73 0.63
N SER A 136 7.49 0.82 0.64
CA SER A 136 8.20 2.05 1.00
C SER A 136 7.89 3.19 0.04
N LEU A 137 8.01 2.95 -1.26
CA LEU A 137 7.71 3.95 -2.30
C LEU A 137 6.24 4.36 -2.30
N TYR A 138 5.33 3.39 -2.15
CA TYR A 138 3.90 3.63 -2.10
C TYR A 138 3.51 4.51 -0.90
N ALA A 139 4.03 4.22 0.28
CA ALA A 139 3.78 5.01 1.48
C ALA A 139 4.27 6.46 1.32
N ILE A 140 5.49 6.66 0.79
CA ILE A 140 6.04 7.99 0.51
C ILE A 140 5.17 8.74 -0.51
N TYR A 141 4.81 8.08 -1.62
CA TYR A 141 4.04 8.69 -2.69
C TYR A 141 2.69 9.22 -2.21
N HIS A 142 1.95 8.43 -1.43
CA HIS A 142 0.65 8.84 -0.91
C HIS A 142 0.74 9.82 0.25
N ALA A 143 1.73 9.67 1.13
CA ALA A 143 1.96 10.61 2.23
C ALA A 143 2.42 12.01 1.75
N ARG A 144 3.06 12.08 0.56
CA ARG A 144 3.59 13.32 -0.03
C ARG A 144 2.52 14.22 -0.65
N LYS A 145 1.27 13.78 -0.79
CA LYS A 145 0.20 14.61 -1.40
C LYS A 145 0.18 16.01 -0.77
N ASN A 146 0.23 17.05 -1.63
CA ASN A 146 0.32 18.47 -1.23
C ASN A 146 1.61 18.87 -0.47
N LEU A 147 2.66 18.03 -0.47
CA LEU A 147 3.96 18.28 0.16
C LEU A 147 5.10 18.18 -0.86
N ILE A 148 4.96 18.77 -2.04
CA ILE A 148 5.88 18.57 -3.18
C ILE A 148 7.34 18.89 -2.82
N ASN A 149 7.58 19.93 -2.01
CA ASN A 149 8.91 20.36 -1.64
C ASN A 149 9.44 19.74 -0.34
N TYR A 150 8.59 19.00 0.40
CA TYR A 150 9.02 18.40 1.65
C TYR A 150 9.99 17.24 1.40
N ARG A 151 11.22 17.37 1.88
CA ARG A 151 12.34 16.42 1.71
C ARG A 151 12.50 15.95 0.25
N LYS A 152 12.30 16.86 -0.70
CA LYS A 152 12.25 16.57 -2.14
C LYS A 152 13.49 15.80 -2.60
N ASP A 153 14.69 16.29 -2.26
CA ASP A 153 15.95 15.71 -2.75
C ASP A 153 16.19 14.32 -2.16
N GLU A 154 15.83 14.09 -0.90
CA GLU A 154 15.93 12.79 -0.27
C GLU A 154 14.92 11.79 -0.86
N ILE A 155 13.71 12.23 -1.21
CA ILE A 155 12.72 11.39 -1.89
C ILE A 155 13.19 11.03 -3.29
N ILE A 156 13.77 11.97 -4.03
CA ILE A 156 14.38 11.73 -5.35
C ILE A 156 15.54 10.74 -5.20
N SER A 157 16.45 10.95 -4.27
CA SER A 157 17.55 10.03 -3.99
C SER A 157 17.04 8.62 -3.67
N ARG A 158 16.01 8.49 -2.83
CA ARG A 158 15.37 7.22 -2.50
C ARG A 158 14.78 6.55 -3.75
N ALA A 159 14.10 7.30 -4.61
CA ALA A 159 13.52 6.76 -5.83
C ALA A 159 14.61 6.23 -6.78
N ILE A 160 15.72 6.96 -6.94
CA ILE A 160 16.89 6.50 -7.75
C ILE A 160 17.50 5.24 -7.16
N GLN A 161 17.75 5.21 -5.85
CA GLN A 161 18.29 4.02 -5.18
C GLN A 161 17.36 2.80 -5.38
N CYS A 162 16.05 3.00 -5.28
CA CYS A 162 15.08 1.95 -5.52
C CYS A 162 15.10 1.46 -6.98
N LEU A 163 15.20 2.37 -7.97
CA LEU A 163 15.31 1.97 -9.38
C LEU A 163 16.57 1.15 -9.63
N ASN A 164 17.73 1.59 -9.12
CA ASN A 164 18.97 0.85 -9.25
C ASN A 164 18.88 -0.53 -8.58
N HIS A 165 18.27 -0.59 -7.39
CA HIS A 165 18.05 -1.85 -6.68
C HIS A 165 17.18 -2.82 -7.48
N SER A 166 16.12 -2.34 -8.13
CA SER A 166 15.22 -3.18 -8.93
C SER A 166 15.93 -3.92 -10.07
N MET A 167 17.02 -3.35 -10.58
CA MET A 167 17.82 -4.00 -11.65
C MET A 167 18.46 -5.30 -11.20
N ASN A 168 18.77 -5.47 -9.90
CA ASN A 168 19.33 -6.70 -9.34
C ASN A 168 18.31 -7.87 -9.33
N HIS A 169 17.03 -7.56 -9.46
CA HIS A 169 15.94 -8.55 -9.51
C HIS A 169 15.46 -8.84 -10.92
N LYS A 170 15.99 -8.11 -11.92
CA LYS A 170 15.57 -8.24 -13.31
C LYS A 170 16.11 -9.51 -13.93
N ILE A 171 15.24 -10.34 -14.46
CA ILE A 171 15.57 -11.52 -15.24
C ILE A 171 15.42 -11.18 -16.73
N LYS A 172 16.51 -11.30 -17.48
CA LYS A 172 16.55 -10.93 -18.91
C LYS A 172 15.46 -11.65 -19.72
N GLY A 173 14.66 -10.86 -20.44
CA GLY A 173 13.61 -11.38 -21.31
C GLY A 173 12.36 -11.91 -20.61
N SER A 174 12.27 -11.81 -19.25
CA SER A 174 11.17 -12.42 -18.52
C SER A 174 10.44 -11.44 -17.59
N GLY A 175 11.11 -10.89 -16.59
CA GLY A 175 10.48 -10.01 -15.59
C GLY A 175 11.39 -9.81 -14.38
N TYR A 176 10.83 -9.91 -13.17
CA TYR A 176 11.58 -9.73 -11.93
C TYR A 176 11.39 -10.92 -11.00
N SER A 177 12.46 -11.34 -10.32
CA SER A 177 12.39 -12.27 -9.19
C SER A 177 11.95 -11.53 -7.92
N PHE A 178 11.10 -12.13 -7.09
CA PHE A 178 10.61 -11.51 -5.86
C PHE A 178 11.74 -11.28 -4.85
N HIS A 179 12.59 -12.27 -4.64
CA HIS A 179 13.80 -12.15 -3.83
C HIS A 179 15.04 -11.97 -4.73
N PHE A 180 16.14 -11.51 -4.16
CA PHE A 180 17.40 -11.44 -4.86
C PHE A 180 17.81 -12.85 -5.31
N GLU A 181 18.11 -13.01 -6.60
CA GLU A 181 18.52 -14.26 -7.26
C GLU A 181 17.57 -15.46 -7.10
N THR A 182 16.36 -15.28 -6.56
CA THR A 182 15.41 -16.39 -6.46
C THR A 182 13.96 -15.92 -6.53
N CYS A 183 13.16 -16.67 -7.29
CA CYS A 183 11.72 -16.44 -7.32
C CYS A 183 11.05 -16.86 -6.00
N GLN A 184 9.87 -16.36 -5.77
CA GLN A 184 9.08 -16.70 -4.58
C GLN A 184 8.65 -18.17 -4.61
N LYS A 185 9.04 -18.94 -3.58
CA LYS A 185 8.67 -20.37 -3.47
C LYS A 185 7.25 -20.57 -2.97
N ASN A 186 6.84 -19.78 -1.98
CA ASN A 186 5.53 -19.90 -1.35
C ASN A 186 4.83 -18.56 -1.34
N TYR A 187 3.53 -18.56 -1.59
CA TYR A 187 2.65 -17.42 -1.40
C TYR A 187 1.58 -17.79 -0.37
N TYR A 188 1.60 -17.12 0.79
CA TYR A 188 0.94 -17.60 2.00
C TYR A 188 1.38 -19.05 2.31
N THR A 189 0.46 -20.00 2.42
CA THR A 189 0.77 -21.41 2.69
C THR A 189 0.91 -22.25 1.42
N GLN A 190 0.71 -21.67 0.22
CA GLN A 190 0.70 -22.38 -1.04
C GLN A 190 2.08 -22.33 -1.71
N LYS A 191 2.57 -23.48 -2.15
CA LYS A 191 3.77 -23.57 -2.99
C LYS A 191 3.45 -23.04 -4.39
N VAL A 192 4.13 -21.96 -4.83
CA VAL A 192 3.90 -21.32 -6.14
C VAL A 192 5.05 -21.55 -7.12
N SER A 193 6.22 -21.99 -6.64
CA SER A 193 7.36 -22.34 -7.48
C SER A 193 8.32 -23.30 -6.78
N ASN A 194 9.30 -23.80 -7.51
CA ASN A 194 10.41 -24.58 -6.96
C ASN A 194 11.58 -23.69 -6.48
N GLY A 195 11.51 -22.38 -6.67
CA GLY A 195 12.62 -21.45 -6.47
C GLY A 195 13.55 -21.42 -7.69
N GLY A 196 14.73 -20.82 -7.50
CA GLY A 196 15.71 -20.64 -8.55
C GLY A 196 15.74 -19.23 -9.14
N ASN A 197 16.76 -18.93 -9.91
CA ASN A 197 16.98 -17.61 -10.50
C ASN A 197 16.09 -17.42 -11.74
N GLN A 198 14.82 -17.15 -11.50
CA GLN A 198 13.82 -16.90 -12.54
C GLN A 198 12.84 -15.81 -12.08
N ALA A 199 12.18 -15.17 -13.04
CA ALA A 199 11.12 -14.23 -12.75
C ALA A 199 9.88 -14.97 -12.20
N ASP A 200 9.13 -14.27 -11.35
CA ASP A 200 7.82 -14.74 -10.90
C ASP A 200 6.77 -13.63 -11.01
N ILE A 201 5.49 -14.04 -11.01
CA ILE A 201 4.36 -13.12 -11.19
C ILE A 201 4.32 -12.08 -10.08
N HIS A 202 4.57 -12.48 -8.82
CA HIS A 202 4.51 -11.57 -7.69
C HIS A 202 5.67 -10.58 -7.74
N GLY A 203 6.90 -11.04 -7.97
CA GLY A 203 8.07 -10.17 -8.14
C GLY A 203 7.88 -9.20 -9.30
N THR A 204 7.46 -9.70 -10.46
CA THR A 204 7.22 -8.85 -11.64
C THR A 204 6.15 -7.80 -11.37
N GLY A 205 5.03 -8.17 -10.74
CA GLY A 205 3.96 -7.22 -10.39
C GLY A 205 4.44 -6.17 -9.39
N MET A 206 5.10 -6.57 -8.31
CA MET A 206 5.55 -5.65 -7.26
C MET A 206 6.64 -4.71 -7.77
N PHE A 207 7.67 -5.20 -8.46
CA PHE A 207 8.71 -4.33 -8.99
C PHE A 207 8.18 -3.39 -10.09
N SER A 208 7.28 -3.85 -10.96
CA SER A 208 6.66 -2.98 -11.97
C SER A 208 5.88 -1.83 -11.32
N LEU A 209 5.07 -2.13 -10.29
CA LEU A 209 4.35 -1.09 -9.54
C LEU A 209 5.32 -0.14 -8.84
N GLY A 210 6.34 -0.67 -8.16
CA GLY A 210 7.33 0.14 -7.45
C GLY A 210 8.14 1.04 -8.38
N ILE A 211 8.54 0.55 -9.56
CA ILE A 211 9.22 1.34 -10.61
C ILE A 211 8.31 2.48 -11.09
N ALA A 212 7.04 2.19 -11.38
CA ALA A 212 6.09 3.22 -11.80
C ALA A 212 5.95 4.32 -10.73
N ILE A 213 5.89 3.96 -9.45
CA ILE A 213 5.82 4.91 -8.35
C ILE A 213 7.12 5.70 -8.22
N ALA A 214 8.28 5.05 -8.32
CA ALA A 214 9.58 5.73 -8.28
C ALA A 214 9.69 6.78 -9.39
N LEU A 215 9.31 6.44 -10.62
CA LEU A 215 9.30 7.39 -11.75
C LEU A 215 8.34 8.55 -11.53
N LYS A 216 7.17 8.32 -10.90
CA LYS A 216 6.26 9.41 -10.50
C LYS A 216 6.84 10.30 -9.41
N LEU A 217 7.63 9.75 -8.49
CA LEU A 217 8.32 10.53 -7.44
C LEU A 217 9.44 11.39 -8.03
N LEU A 218 10.12 10.90 -9.06
CA LEU A 218 11.13 11.67 -9.80
C LEU A 218 10.52 12.85 -10.59
N GLY A 219 9.27 12.72 -11.07
CA GLY A 219 8.62 13.77 -11.86
C GLY A 219 9.42 14.14 -13.11
N ASP A 220 9.82 15.42 -13.22
CA ASP A 220 10.59 15.92 -14.38
C ASP A 220 12.04 15.42 -14.39
N SER A 221 12.56 14.91 -13.28
CA SER A 221 13.87 14.26 -13.19
C SER A 221 13.87 12.82 -13.66
N ALA A 222 12.72 12.26 -14.08
CA ALA A 222 12.64 10.91 -14.59
C ALA A 222 13.38 10.77 -15.96
N PRO A 223 14.01 9.62 -16.22
CA PRO A 223 14.72 9.38 -17.49
C PRO A 223 13.79 9.56 -18.71
N LYS A 224 14.34 10.06 -19.83
CA LYS A 224 13.62 10.08 -21.11
C LYS A 224 13.21 8.66 -21.50
N GLY A 225 12.03 8.49 -22.08
CA GLY A 225 11.48 7.18 -22.44
C GLY A 225 10.70 6.49 -21.29
N SER A 226 10.65 7.13 -20.12
CA SER A 226 9.89 6.61 -18.97
C SER A 226 8.43 7.10 -18.92
N GLU A 227 7.97 7.81 -19.95
CA GLU A 227 6.67 8.46 -19.98
C GLU A 227 5.51 7.47 -19.86
N TYR A 228 5.64 6.28 -20.44
CA TYR A 228 4.62 5.22 -20.37
C TYR A 228 4.31 4.79 -18.93
N TRP A 229 5.29 4.83 -18.03
CA TRP A 229 5.10 4.47 -16.61
C TRP A 229 4.21 5.47 -15.86
N LYS A 230 4.11 6.71 -16.34
CA LYS A 230 3.24 7.74 -15.74
C LYS A 230 1.74 7.38 -15.86
N TYR A 231 1.37 6.56 -16.83
CA TYR A 231 -0.02 6.12 -17.04
C TYR A 231 -0.45 4.94 -16.18
N ILE A 232 0.49 4.23 -15.53
CA ILE A 232 0.12 3.19 -14.59
C ILE A 232 -0.61 3.84 -13.42
N LYS A 233 -1.86 3.43 -13.21
CA LYS A 233 -2.68 3.90 -12.08
C LYS A 233 -2.11 3.31 -10.78
N THR A 234 -1.63 4.16 -9.89
CA THR A 234 -1.05 3.81 -8.59
C THR A 234 -1.92 4.32 -7.47
#